data_5ea7bd8ca5d13243f3ce0cc86bd852b3
#
_entry.id   5ea7bd8ca5d13243f3ce0cc86bd852b3
#
_cell.length_a   1.000
_cell.length_b   1.000
_cell.length_c   1.000
_cell.angle_alpha   90.00
_cell.angle_beta   90.00
_cell.angle_gamma   90.00
#
_symmetry.space_group_name_H-M   'P 1'
#
loop_
_entity.id
_entity.type
_entity.pdbx_description
1 polymer ?
#
loop_
_entity_poly.entity_id
_entity_poly.type
_entity_poly.pdbx_seq_one_letter_code
_entity_poly.pdbx_strand_id
1 'polypeptide(L)'
;MVRKIVLSLIAVLGICAVAMAQNQQVSGTVTDAAGAPVAGATVMVDGTSIGTTTNAAGQYSLSAPADGTLSVTFIGYVGQQLPIAGKSRIDVTMHEDTQAI
;
A
#
# COMPACT_ATOMS: atom_id res chain seq x y z
N MET A 1 4.60 47.30 -4.97
CA MET A 1 5.55 46.43 -5.67
C MET A 1 6.01 45.25 -4.82
N VAL A 2 6.35 45.49 -3.55
CA VAL A 2 6.77 44.40 -2.66
C VAL A 2 5.66 43.35 -2.45
N ARG A 3 4.42 43.75 -2.45
CA ARG A 3 3.27 42.85 -2.25
C ARG A 3 3.15 41.77 -3.34
N LYS A 4 3.45 42.11 -4.60
CA LYS A 4 3.35 41.15 -5.70
C LYS A 4 4.43 40.06 -5.61
N ILE A 5 5.61 40.39 -5.13
CA ILE A 5 6.71 39.44 -4.97
C ILE A 5 6.40 38.45 -3.84
N VAL A 6 5.82 38.95 -2.73
CA VAL A 6 5.46 38.08 -1.59
C VAL A 6 4.36 37.10 -1.96
N LEU A 7 3.36 37.55 -2.72
CA LEU A 7 2.28 36.67 -3.18
C LEU A 7 2.80 35.53 -4.10
N SER A 8 3.78 35.87 -4.97
CA SER A 8 4.39 34.86 -5.85
C SER A 8 5.14 33.79 -5.06
N LEU A 9 5.86 34.18 -4.02
CA LEU A 9 6.57 33.22 -3.15
C LEU A 9 5.61 32.30 -2.41
N ILE A 10 4.49 32.78 -1.92
CA ILE A 10 3.48 31.96 -1.23
C ILE A 10 2.87 30.92 -2.19
N ALA A 11 2.62 31.28 -3.43
CA ALA A 11 2.09 30.37 -4.42
C ALA A 11 3.05 29.20 -4.71
N VAL A 12 4.35 29.49 -4.81
CA VAL A 12 5.37 28.44 -5.03
C VAL A 12 5.45 27.47 -3.85
N LEU A 13 5.39 27.95 -2.63
CA LEU A 13 5.39 27.12 -1.43
C LEU A 13 4.13 26.23 -1.36
N GLY A 14 2.98 26.74 -1.78
CA GLY A 14 1.74 25.95 -1.84
C GLY A 14 1.84 24.76 -2.79
N ILE A 15 2.48 24.92 -3.94
CA ILE A 15 2.69 23.85 -4.92
C ILE A 15 3.60 22.77 -4.34
N CYS A 16 4.68 23.13 -3.65
CA CYS A 16 5.57 22.16 -3.00
C CYS A 16 4.86 21.33 -1.92
N ALA A 17 3.98 21.94 -1.14
CA ALA A 17 3.23 21.23 -0.11
C ALA A 17 2.28 20.17 -0.71
N VAL A 18 1.66 20.44 -1.84
CA VAL A 18 0.79 19.48 -2.54
C VAL A 18 1.60 18.30 -3.07
N ALA A 19 2.81 18.52 -3.57
CA ALA A 19 3.66 17.46 -4.10
C ALA A 19 4.11 16.45 -3.02
N MET A 20 4.14 16.84 -1.74
CA MET A 20 4.54 15.96 -0.64
C MET A 20 3.42 15.08 -0.10
N ALA A 21 2.16 15.28 -0.55
CA ALA A 21 0.99 14.58 -0.02
C ALA A 21 0.59 13.37 -0.89
N GLN A 22 1.55 12.70 -1.55
CA GLN A 22 1.26 11.60 -2.46
C GLN A 22 1.22 10.23 -1.79
N ASN A 23 1.87 10.06 -0.63
CA ASN A 23 1.80 8.81 0.11
C ASN A 23 0.60 8.82 1.04
N GLN A 24 -0.06 7.68 1.13
CA GLN A 24 -1.21 7.51 2.00
C GLN A 24 -1.11 6.22 2.80
N GLN A 25 -1.84 6.17 3.89
CA GLN A 25 -1.95 4.97 4.71
C GLN A 25 -2.84 3.96 4.01
N VAL A 26 -2.32 2.74 3.83
CA VAL A 26 -3.07 1.61 3.26
C VAL A 26 -3.11 0.52 4.32
N SER A 27 -4.29 0.00 4.58
CA SER A 27 -4.49 -1.07 5.55
C SER A 27 -5.47 -2.10 5.01
N GLY A 28 -5.52 -3.26 5.63
CA GLY A 28 -6.45 -4.31 5.24
C GLY A 28 -6.20 -5.59 5.98
N THR A 29 -6.89 -6.63 5.55
CA THR A 29 -6.79 -7.98 6.12
C THR A 29 -6.50 -8.98 5.02
N VAL A 30 -5.57 -9.89 5.27
CA VAL A 30 -5.25 -10.99 4.36
C VAL A 30 -5.88 -12.26 4.93
N THR A 31 -6.74 -12.89 4.13
CA THR A 31 -7.41 -14.15 4.50
C THR A 31 -7.15 -15.20 3.42
N ASP A 32 -7.38 -16.46 3.77
CA ASP A 32 -7.37 -17.55 2.78
C ASP A 32 -8.76 -17.75 2.18
N ALA A 33 -8.90 -18.74 1.29
CA ALA A 33 -10.16 -19.01 0.61
C ALA A 33 -11.27 -19.44 1.56
N ALA A 34 -10.92 -19.95 2.75
CA ALA A 34 -11.89 -20.33 3.78
C ALA A 34 -12.27 -19.16 4.71
N GLY A 35 -11.67 -18.00 4.51
CA GLY A 35 -11.91 -16.82 5.35
C GLY A 35 -11.06 -16.75 6.60
N ALA A 36 -10.11 -17.68 6.78
CA ALA A 36 -9.21 -17.66 7.93
C ALA A 36 -8.08 -16.62 7.74
N PRO A 37 -7.64 -15.93 8.80
CA PRO A 37 -6.59 -14.94 8.66
C PRO A 37 -5.25 -15.60 8.33
N VAL A 38 -4.48 -14.96 7.44
CA VAL A 38 -3.12 -15.40 7.08
C VAL A 38 -2.12 -14.53 7.84
N ALA A 39 -1.52 -15.11 8.88
CA ALA A 39 -0.51 -14.43 9.68
C ALA A 39 0.88 -14.61 9.05
N GLY A 40 1.69 -13.55 9.08
CA GLY A 40 3.06 -13.61 8.56
C GLY A 40 3.17 -13.46 7.04
N ALA A 41 2.08 -13.13 6.34
CA ALA A 41 2.14 -12.84 4.92
C ALA A 41 2.92 -11.54 4.67
N THR A 42 3.70 -11.53 3.61
CA THR A 42 4.48 -10.35 3.24
C THR A 42 3.65 -9.45 2.32
N VAL A 43 3.51 -8.19 2.68
CA VAL A 43 2.84 -7.16 1.89
C VAL A 43 3.85 -6.10 1.54
N MET A 44 4.11 -5.93 0.25
CA MET A 44 5.12 -4.97 -0.23
C MET A 44 4.52 -4.07 -1.29
N VAL A 45 5.12 -2.87 -1.43
CA VAL A 45 4.83 -1.99 -2.55
C VAL A 45 5.82 -2.33 -3.66
N ASP A 46 5.30 -2.78 -4.80
CA ASP A 46 6.10 -3.26 -5.93
C ASP A 46 7.07 -2.17 -6.41
N GLY A 47 8.29 -2.58 -6.70
CA GLY A 47 9.35 -1.66 -7.14
C GLY A 47 9.96 -0.78 -6.05
N THR A 48 9.59 -0.99 -4.78
CA THR A 48 10.14 -0.24 -3.65
C THR A 48 10.59 -1.18 -2.54
N SER A 49 11.22 -0.62 -1.50
CA SER A 49 11.56 -1.36 -0.28
C SER A 49 10.50 -1.21 0.82
N ILE A 50 9.37 -0.57 0.52
CA ILE A 50 8.28 -0.40 1.48
C ILE A 50 7.55 -1.73 1.64
N GLY A 51 7.46 -2.25 2.86
CA GLY A 51 6.77 -3.50 3.11
C GLY A 51 6.49 -3.72 4.58
N THR A 52 5.60 -4.69 4.83
CA THR A 52 5.24 -5.12 6.18
C THR A 52 4.81 -6.59 6.14
N THR A 53 4.54 -7.16 7.30
CA THR A 53 3.97 -8.50 7.42
C THR A 53 2.64 -8.41 8.17
N THR A 54 1.75 -9.37 7.90
CA THR A 54 0.47 -9.43 8.61
C THR A 54 0.66 -9.96 10.03
N ASN A 55 -0.19 -9.49 10.94
CA ASN A 55 -0.21 -9.94 12.33
C ASN A 55 -1.02 -11.24 12.49
N ALA A 56 -1.24 -11.69 13.73
CA ALA A 56 -1.96 -12.92 14.01
C ALA A 56 -3.42 -12.90 13.51
N ALA A 57 -4.01 -11.70 13.37
CA ALA A 57 -5.36 -11.54 12.83
C ALA A 57 -5.36 -11.32 11.30
N GLY A 58 -4.21 -11.44 10.64
CA GLY A 58 -4.07 -11.22 9.21
C GLY A 58 -4.08 -9.76 8.78
N GLN A 59 -3.98 -8.84 9.71
CA GLN A 59 -4.05 -7.40 9.44
C GLN A 59 -2.69 -6.83 9.08
N TYR A 60 -2.68 -5.86 8.18
CA TYR A 60 -1.47 -5.13 7.79
C TYR A 60 -1.77 -3.64 7.66
N SER A 61 -0.72 -2.84 7.74
CA SER A 61 -0.80 -1.39 7.54
C SER A 61 0.55 -0.90 7.06
N LEU A 62 0.54 -0.05 6.04
CA LEU A 62 1.75 0.57 5.51
C LEU A 62 1.43 1.90 4.84
N SER A 63 2.47 2.70 4.57
CA SER A 63 2.34 3.96 3.84
C SER A 63 2.84 3.75 2.42
N ALA A 64 2.03 4.09 1.42
CA ALA A 64 2.33 3.80 0.03
C ALA A 64 1.83 4.91 -0.90
N PRO A 65 2.45 5.07 -2.09
CA PRO A 65 1.93 5.97 -3.10
C PRO A 65 0.54 5.53 -3.57
N ALA A 66 -0.34 6.50 -3.83
CA ALA A 66 -1.70 6.19 -4.28
C ALA A 66 -1.75 5.46 -5.62
N ASP A 67 -0.73 5.61 -6.45
CA ASP A 67 -0.63 4.96 -7.77
C ASP A 67 0.24 3.70 -7.74
N GLY A 68 0.65 3.24 -6.57
CA GLY A 68 1.47 2.04 -6.42
C GLY A 68 0.69 0.74 -6.58
N THR A 69 1.41 -0.36 -6.52
CA THR A 69 0.87 -1.72 -6.59
C THR A 69 1.32 -2.50 -5.36
N LEU A 70 0.38 -3.13 -4.67
CA LEU A 70 0.70 -4.05 -3.58
C LEU A 70 1.03 -5.42 -4.13
N SER A 71 2.07 -6.04 -3.57
CA SER A 71 2.44 -7.42 -3.83
C SER A 71 2.31 -8.19 -2.51
N VAL A 72 1.44 -9.19 -2.48
CA VAL A 72 1.17 -10.01 -1.30
C VAL A 72 1.63 -11.43 -1.57
N THR A 73 2.53 -11.95 -0.72
CA THR A 73 3.09 -13.28 -0.87
C THR A 73 3.10 -14.03 0.47
N PHE A 74 2.98 -15.34 0.39
CA PHE A 74 3.12 -16.24 1.53
C PHE A 74 3.49 -17.63 1.02
N ILE A 75 4.26 -18.37 1.82
CA ILE A 75 4.72 -19.73 1.46
C ILE A 75 3.50 -20.64 1.28
N GLY A 76 3.45 -21.32 0.14
CA GLY A 76 2.36 -22.26 -0.16
C GLY A 76 1.14 -21.63 -0.79
N TYR A 77 1.17 -20.33 -1.06
CA TYR A 77 0.05 -19.60 -1.66
C TYR A 77 0.49 -18.89 -2.93
N VAL A 78 -0.46 -18.67 -3.82
CA VAL A 78 -0.21 -17.91 -5.05
C VAL A 78 -0.05 -16.43 -4.71
N GLY A 79 1.07 -15.82 -5.13
CA GLY A 79 1.31 -14.40 -4.95
C GLY A 79 0.30 -13.57 -5.72
N GLN A 80 -0.08 -12.41 -5.18
CA GLN A 80 -1.04 -11.51 -5.80
C GLN A 80 -0.49 -10.11 -5.90
N GLN A 81 -0.89 -9.41 -6.95
CA GLN A 81 -0.59 -8.00 -7.15
C GLN A 81 -1.90 -7.25 -7.31
N LEU A 82 -2.07 -6.18 -6.52
CA LEU A 82 -3.30 -5.40 -6.49
C LEU A 82 -2.96 -3.92 -6.62
N PRO A 83 -3.61 -3.20 -7.54
CA PRO A 83 -3.40 -1.75 -7.64
C PRO A 83 -3.98 -1.06 -6.41
N ILE A 84 -3.25 -0.08 -5.87
CA ILE A 84 -3.73 0.72 -4.74
C ILE A 84 -4.85 1.64 -5.20
N ALA A 85 -4.66 2.33 -6.33
CA ALA A 85 -5.69 3.16 -6.97
C ALA A 85 -6.37 4.13 -5.98
N GLY A 86 -5.58 4.73 -5.10
CA GLY A 86 -6.08 5.69 -4.11
C GLY A 86 -6.84 5.10 -2.94
N LYS A 87 -6.95 3.78 -2.84
CA LYS A 87 -7.71 3.13 -1.77
C LYS A 87 -6.94 3.15 -0.46
N SER A 88 -7.62 3.43 0.63
CA SER A 88 -7.04 3.38 1.98
C SER A 88 -7.22 2.01 2.63
N ARG A 89 -8.11 1.17 2.09
CA ARG A 89 -8.32 -0.19 2.57
C ARG A 89 -8.34 -1.17 1.42
N ILE A 90 -7.50 -2.20 1.50
CA ILE A 90 -7.42 -3.27 0.50
C ILE A 90 -7.37 -4.60 1.26
N ASP A 91 -8.45 -5.36 1.19
CA ASP A 91 -8.52 -6.71 1.73
C ASP A 91 -8.10 -7.70 0.65
N VAL A 92 -7.34 -8.73 1.05
CA VAL A 92 -6.75 -9.70 0.13
C VAL A 92 -7.20 -11.09 0.50
N THR A 93 -7.63 -11.87 -0.49
CA THR A 93 -7.90 -13.30 -0.32
C THR A 93 -6.82 -14.09 -1.06
N MET A 94 -6.10 -14.95 -0.33
CA MET A 94 -5.05 -15.78 -0.90
C MET A 94 -5.56 -17.18 -1.20
N HIS A 95 -5.02 -17.76 -2.26
CA HIS A 95 -5.37 -19.11 -2.68
C HIS A 95 -4.14 -20.00 -2.62
N GLU A 96 -4.32 -21.25 -2.17
CA GLU A 96 -3.22 -22.22 -2.11
C GLU A 96 -2.66 -22.47 -3.51
N ASP A 97 -1.33 -22.56 -3.57
CA ASP A 97 -0.63 -22.93 -4.79
C ASP A 97 -0.55 -24.45 -4.87
N THR A 98 -1.51 -25.06 -5.55
CA THR A 98 -1.58 -26.51 -5.73
C THR A 98 -0.68 -27.03 -6.84
N GLN A 99 0.00 -26.14 -7.56
CA GLN A 99 0.90 -26.50 -8.66
C GLN A 99 2.37 -26.46 -8.28
N ALA A 100 2.69 -26.20 -7.04
CA ALA A 100 4.06 -26.04 -6.53
C ALA A 100 4.81 -27.36 -6.33
N ILE A 101 4.61 -28.34 -7.17
CA ILE A 101 5.28 -29.63 -7.05
C ILE A 101 6.46 -29.74 -8.01
#